data_d8ff0846c3900ef3b2fc97cd9101996a
#
_entry.id   d8ff0846c3900ef3b2fc97cd9101996a
#
_cell.length_a   1.000
_cell.length_b   1.000
_cell.length_c   1.000
_cell.angle_alpha   90.00
_cell.angle_beta   90.00
_cell.angle_gamma   90.00
#
_symmetry.space_group_name_H-M   'P 1'
#
loop_
_entity.id
_entity.type
_entity.pdbx_description
1 polymer ?
#
loop_
_entity_poly.entity_id
_entity_poly.type
_entity_poly.pdbx_seq_one_letter_code
_entity_poly.pdbx_strand_id
1 'polypeptide(L)'
;GRPGKDYDVEGEVLSCDPCLNLRFRVNGRAWQEVKTQLIGAYNVDNILAAVAVGVRFGVTPEQISRAIAAYCPTNNRSELLRTATNTLIVDAYNANPTSMAAALDNFQLIEHPHKMAILGGMRELGNASAQEHQTIIDKVATMALDNVWLVGEEFRPFAARYRYFPSVEAVEQQLREHPLHDCLILIKGSNSQHLYRLPDYL
;
A
#
# COMPACT_ATOMS: atom_id res chain seq x y z
N GLY A 1 13.30 4.50 16.81
CA GLY A 1 13.76 3.16 16.42
C GLY A 1 12.96 2.04 17.11
N ARG A 2 13.24 0.79 16.81
CA ARG A 2 12.59 -0.37 17.47
C ARG A 2 13.11 -0.53 18.90
N PRO A 3 12.28 -1.05 19.86
CA PRO A 3 12.71 -1.26 21.25
C PRO A 3 13.96 -2.13 21.37
N GLY A 4 14.77 -1.86 22.41
CA GLY A 4 15.99 -2.62 22.73
C GLY A 4 17.29 -1.92 22.38
N LYS A 5 17.23 -0.68 21.90
CA LYS A 5 18.37 0.25 21.80
C LYS A 5 17.99 1.56 22.48
N ASP A 6 18.99 2.34 22.88
CA ASP A 6 18.78 3.63 23.54
C ASP A 6 18.44 4.71 22.51
N TYR A 7 17.13 4.79 22.19
CA TYR A 7 16.58 5.79 21.28
C TYR A 7 15.65 6.76 22.02
N ASP A 8 15.73 8.03 21.67
CA ASP A 8 14.78 9.05 22.20
C ASP A 8 13.33 8.72 21.86
N VAL A 9 13.10 8.12 20.71
CA VAL A 9 11.77 7.64 20.26
C VAL A 9 11.86 6.18 19.89
N GLU A 10 11.07 5.37 20.57
CA GLU A 10 10.91 3.94 20.29
C GLU A 10 9.47 3.62 19.91
N GLY A 11 9.29 2.61 19.08
CA GLY A 11 7.96 2.12 18.73
C GLY A 11 7.97 0.73 18.14
N GLU A 12 6.83 0.08 18.24
CA GLU A 12 6.61 -1.26 17.71
C GLU A 12 5.18 -1.42 17.18
N VAL A 13 5.04 -2.31 16.22
CA VAL A 13 3.76 -2.69 15.65
C VAL A 13 3.02 -3.61 16.62
N LEU A 14 1.76 -3.31 16.90
CA LEU A 14 0.86 -4.16 17.68
C LEU A 14 0.03 -5.07 16.76
N SER A 15 -0.49 -4.51 15.67
CA SER A 15 -1.25 -5.24 14.65
C SER A 15 -1.29 -4.45 13.33
N CYS A 16 -1.62 -5.12 12.23
CA CYS A 16 -1.82 -4.48 10.94
C CYS A 16 -2.85 -5.28 10.12
N ASP A 17 -4.15 -4.98 10.33
CA ASP A 17 -5.26 -5.63 9.62
C ASP A 17 -6.47 -4.69 9.46
N PRO A 18 -6.67 -4.08 8.29
CA PRO A 18 -5.64 -3.69 7.33
C PRO A 18 -4.80 -2.52 7.83
N CYS A 19 -5.30 -1.76 8.82
CA CYS A 19 -4.66 -0.56 9.34
C CYS A 19 -3.62 -0.89 10.41
N LEU A 20 -2.54 -0.13 10.38
CA LEU A 20 -1.44 -0.24 11.33
C LEU A 20 -1.88 0.27 12.72
N ASN A 21 -1.78 -0.59 13.72
CA ASN A 21 -1.83 -0.23 15.13
C ASN A 21 -0.42 -0.37 15.71
N LEU A 22 0.01 0.64 16.40
CA LEU A 22 1.35 0.66 17.00
C LEU A 22 1.32 1.29 18.38
N ARG A 23 2.41 1.12 19.11
CA ARG A 23 2.70 1.94 20.29
C ARG A 23 4.07 2.58 20.14
N PHE A 24 4.21 3.76 20.69
CA PHE A 24 5.47 4.46 20.79
C PHE A 24 5.69 5.03 22.19
N ARG A 25 6.93 5.31 22.52
CA ARG A 25 7.31 6.07 23.73
C ARG A 25 8.44 7.03 23.42
N VAL A 26 8.55 8.06 24.24
CA VAL A 26 9.56 9.11 24.13
C VAL A 26 10.38 9.14 25.39
N ASN A 27 11.74 9.11 25.27
CA ASN A 27 12.69 9.17 26.40
C ASN A 27 12.34 8.21 27.53
N GLY A 28 11.98 6.97 27.20
CA GLY A 28 11.64 5.93 28.17
C GLY A 28 10.36 6.13 28.97
N ARG A 29 9.52 7.14 28.64
CA ARG A 29 8.24 7.41 29.31
C ARG A 29 7.20 6.33 28.99
N ALA A 30 5.96 6.53 29.47
CA ALA A 30 4.85 5.62 29.24
C ALA A 30 4.56 5.44 27.74
N TRP A 31 4.18 4.21 27.37
CA TRP A 31 3.77 3.88 26.01
C TRP A 31 2.47 4.59 25.64
N GLN A 32 2.45 5.10 24.43
CA GLN A 32 1.26 5.67 23.78
C GLN A 32 0.82 4.69 22.69
N GLU A 33 -0.39 4.14 22.81
CA GLU A 33 -0.98 3.31 21.76
C GLU A 33 -1.76 4.17 20.77
N VAL A 34 -1.58 3.89 19.47
CA VAL A 34 -2.22 4.64 18.40
C VAL A 34 -2.80 3.67 17.37
N LYS A 35 -4.09 3.77 17.13
CA LYS A 35 -4.79 3.17 16.00
C LYS A 35 -4.75 4.16 14.84
N THR A 36 -4.12 3.78 13.75
CA THR A 36 -3.97 4.65 12.58
C THR A 36 -4.94 4.29 11.47
N GLN A 37 -5.03 5.14 10.45
CA GLN A 37 -5.71 4.85 9.18
C GLN A 37 -4.71 4.51 8.07
N LEU A 38 -3.45 4.24 8.43
CA LEU A 38 -2.39 3.87 7.51
C LEU A 38 -2.37 2.35 7.30
N ILE A 39 -2.28 1.91 6.07
CA ILE A 39 -2.14 0.50 5.70
C ILE A 39 -0.67 0.14 5.63
N GLY A 40 -0.33 -1.02 6.17
CA GLY A 40 1.00 -1.61 6.06
C GLY A 40 1.95 -1.29 7.20
N ALA A 41 2.55 -2.35 7.75
CA ALA A 41 3.50 -2.27 8.85
C ALA A 41 4.77 -1.45 8.51
N TYR A 42 5.10 -1.30 7.23
CA TYR A 42 6.22 -0.46 6.77
C TYR A 42 6.04 1.03 7.10
N ASN A 43 4.82 1.49 7.40
CA ASN A 43 4.56 2.86 7.82
C ASN A 43 5.02 3.16 9.26
N VAL A 44 5.40 2.15 10.05
CA VAL A 44 5.88 2.38 11.41
C VAL A 44 7.10 3.32 11.44
N ASP A 45 8.03 3.17 10.51
CA ASP A 45 9.23 4.01 10.46
C ASP A 45 8.89 5.47 10.08
N ASN A 46 7.91 5.68 9.19
CA ASN A 46 7.39 7.00 8.84
C ASN A 46 6.72 7.67 10.04
N ILE A 47 5.94 6.91 10.80
CA ILE A 47 5.28 7.41 12.02
C ILE A 47 6.32 7.77 13.08
N LEU A 48 7.31 6.91 13.33
CA LEU A 48 8.35 7.18 14.33
C LEU A 48 9.20 8.40 13.94
N ALA A 49 9.45 8.62 12.65
CA ALA A 49 10.08 9.84 12.17
C ALA A 49 9.22 11.08 12.46
N ALA A 50 7.90 11.01 12.19
CA ALA A 50 6.97 12.10 12.51
C ALA A 50 6.89 12.36 14.03
N VAL A 51 6.88 11.32 14.86
CA VAL A 51 6.94 11.44 16.33
C VAL A 51 8.22 12.18 16.76
N ALA A 52 9.38 11.76 16.24
CA ALA A 52 10.66 12.37 16.58
C ALA A 52 10.71 13.86 16.20
N VAL A 53 10.21 14.21 15.02
CA VAL A 53 10.10 15.61 14.59
C VAL A 53 9.14 16.38 15.50
N GLY A 54 7.94 15.85 15.77
CA GLY A 54 6.96 16.49 16.65
C GLY A 54 7.55 16.79 18.05
N VAL A 55 8.20 15.81 18.65
CA VAL A 55 8.87 15.95 19.95
C VAL A 55 9.96 17.04 19.90
N ARG A 56 10.78 17.04 18.83
CA ARG A 56 11.83 18.07 18.66
C ARG A 56 11.29 19.49 18.58
N PHE A 57 10.07 19.66 18.07
CA PHE A 57 9.37 20.94 17.99
C PHE A 57 8.39 21.19 19.17
N GLY A 58 8.48 20.42 20.23
CA GLY A 58 7.75 20.65 21.49
C GLY A 58 6.28 20.18 21.47
N VAL A 59 5.89 19.35 20.50
CA VAL A 59 4.54 18.76 20.49
C VAL A 59 4.49 17.64 21.52
N THR A 60 3.43 17.60 22.35
CA THR A 60 3.33 16.57 23.39
C THR A 60 2.99 15.20 22.81
N PRO A 61 3.36 14.08 23.47
CA PRO A 61 3.04 12.73 22.99
C PRO A 61 1.54 12.51 22.76
N GLU A 62 0.66 13.11 23.59
CA GLU A 62 -0.79 13.01 23.47
C GLU A 62 -1.31 13.77 22.22
N GLN A 63 -0.73 14.93 21.92
CA GLN A 63 -1.04 15.68 20.70
C GLN A 63 -0.57 14.92 19.45
N ILE A 64 0.63 14.34 19.51
CA ILE A 64 1.19 13.51 18.44
C ILE A 64 0.28 12.30 18.18
N SER A 65 -0.11 11.57 19.24
CA SER A 65 -1.01 10.41 19.13
C SER A 65 -2.34 10.77 18.46
N ARG A 66 -2.95 11.90 18.86
CA ARG A 66 -4.19 12.37 18.25
C ARG A 66 -4.03 12.74 16.80
N ALA A 67 -2.94 13.41 16.45
CA ALA A 67 -2.66 13.81 15.06
C ALA A 67 -2.43 12.57 14.16
N ILE A 68 -1.69 11.58 14.63
CA ILE A 68 -1.44 10.34 13.89
C ILE A 68 -2.74 9.54 13.72
N ALA A 69 -3.56 9.43 14.76
CA ALA A 69 -4.83 8.71 14.70
C ALA A 69 -5.85 9.39 13.74
N ALA A 70 -5.82 10.71 13.66
CA ALA A 70 -6.69 11.49 12.79
C ALA A 70 -6.19 11.57 11.32
N TYR A 71 -4.92 11.24 11.08
CA TYR A 71 -4.35 11.34 9.72
C TYR A 71 -4.93 10.27 8.81
N CYS A 72 -5.60 10.70 7.75
CA CYS A 72 -6.12 9.87 6.68
C CYS A 72 -5.32 10.16 5.40
N PRO A 73 -4.70 9.15 4.77
CA PRO A 73 -4.07 9.33 3.46
C PRO A 73 -5.12 9.73 2.41
N THR A 74 -4.82 10.73 1.60
CA THR A 74 -5.72 11.24 0.53
C THR A 74 -4.98 11.46 -0.78
N ASN A 75 -3.79 10.86 -0.93
CA ASN A 75 -2.88 11.15 -2.04
C ASN A 75 -2.45 9.88 -2.79
N ASN A 76 -3.31 8.89 -2.87
CA ASN A 76 -3.06 7.60 -3.52
C ASN A 76 -1.83 6.85 -2.96
N ARG A 77 -1.54 7.03 -1.66
CA ARG A 77 -0.46 6.33 -0.94
C ARG A 77 -1.03 5.44 0.14
N SER A 78 -1.24 4.16 -0.20
CA SER A 78 -1.84 3.16 0.69
C SER A 78 -3.18 3.62 1.29
N GLU A 79 -4.00 4.28 0.49
CA GLU A 79 -5.30 4.83 0.85
C GLU A 79 -6.34 3.71 0.85
N LEU A 80 -7.10 3.58 1.95
CA LEU A 80 -8.22 2.64 2.03
C LEU A 80 -9.50 3.35 1.60
N LEU A 81 -10.08 2.92 0.49
CA LEU A 81 -11.35 3.42 0.00
C LEU A 81 -12.40 2.30 0.05
N ARG A 82 -13.62 2.67 0.42
CA ARG A 82 -14.79 1.80 0.32
C ARG A 82 -15.74 2.40 -0.70
N THR A 83 -15.97 1.70 -1.77
CA THR A 83 -16.99 2.04 -2.77
C THR A 83 -18.32 1.39 -2.39
N ALA A 84 -19.33 1.54 -3.24
CA ALA A 84 -20.60 0.86 -3.02
C ALA A 84 -20.49 -0.67 -3.14
N THR A 85 -19.48 -1.18 -3.86
CA THR A 85 -19.37 -2.58 -4.25
C THR A 85 -18.07 -3.25 -3.83
N ASN A 86 -16.99 -2.48 -3.56
CA ASN A 86 -15.67 -3.03 -3.31
C ASN A 86 -14.93 -2.31 -2.17
N THR A 87 -13.88 -2.95 -1.67
CA THR A 87 -12.90 -2.32 -0.78
C THR A 87 -11.57 -2.21 -1.54
N LEU A 88 -11.02 -1.01 -1.62
CA LEU A 88 -9.83 -0.70 -2.42
C LEU A 88 -8.67 -0.28 -1.53
N ILE A 89 -7.48 -0.76 -1.84
CA ILE A 89 -6.21 -0.21 -1.34
C ILE A 89 -5.53 0.47 -2.52
N VAL A 90 -5.58 1.81 -2.53
CA VAL A 90 -5.03 2.63 -3.62
C VAL A 90 -3.63 3.11 -3.25
N ASP A 91 -2.63 2.62 -3.97
CA ASP A 91 -1.22 2.97 -3.80
C ASP A 91 -0.58 3.29 -5.18
N ALA A 92 -1.22 4.22 -5.89
CA ALA A 92 -0.93 4.55 -7.29
C ALA A 92 -0.19 5.89 -7.48
N TYR A 93 0.46 6.39 -6.43
CA TYR A 93 1.28 7.60 -6.52
C TYR A 93 2.65 7.33 -7.13
N ASN A 94 3.32 6.24 -6.72
CA ASN A 94 4.59 5.80 -7.31
C ASN A 94 4.80 4.30 -7.06
N ALA A 95 5.60 3.66 -7.92
CA ALA A 95 5.97 2.27 -7.78
C ALA A 95 7.46 2.05 -8.09
N ASN A 96 8.12 1.33 -7.19
CA ASN A 96 9.45 0.77 -7.36
C ASN A 96 9.47 -0.66 -6.80
N PRO A 97 10.50 -1.47 -7.05
CA PRO A 97 10.54 -2.87 -6.64
C PRO A 97 10.29 -3.08 -5.14
N THR A 98 10.93 -2.28 -4.30
CA THR A 98 10.77 -2.38 -2.83
C THR A 98 9.35 -2.06 -2.38
N SER A 99 8.76 -0.98 -2.89
CA SER A 99 7.40 -0.58 -2.52
C SER A 99 6.34 -1.52 -3.07
N MET A 100 6.54 -2.09 -4.26
CA MET A 100 5.66 -3.12 -4.83
C MET A 100 5.67 -4.38 -3.97
N ALA A 101 6.88 -4.88 -3.63
CA ALA A 101 7.03 -6.04 -2.78
C ALA A 101 6.38 -5.84 -1.40
N ALA A 102 6.64 -4.71 -0.75
CA ALA A 102 6.08 -4.39 0.57
C ALA A 102 4.55 -4.29 0.55
N ALA A 103 3.96 -3.69 -0.50
CA ALA A 103 2.51 -3.61 -0.63
C ALA A 103 1.88 -5.00 -0.84
N LEU A 104 2.49 -5.85 -1.66
CA LEU A 104 2.05 -7.23 -1.88
C LEU A 104 2.17 -8.07 -0.61
N ASP A 105 3.28 -7.97 0.14
CA ASP A 105 3.46 -8.66 1.41
C ASP A 105 2.37 -8.28 2.42
N ASN A 106 2.09 -6.99 2.54
CA ASN A 106 1.03 -6.51 3.42
C ASN A 106 -0.35 -6.97 2.93
N PHE A 107 -0.62 -6.90 1.63
CA PHE A 107 -1.89 -7.32 1.03
C PHE A 107 -2.16 -8.81 1.23
N GLN A 108 -1.11 -9.64 1.22
CA GLN A 108 -1.22 -11.07 1.47
C GLN A 108 -1.75 -11.37 2.87
N LEU A 109 -1.38 -10.56 3.88
CA LEU A 109 -1.76 -10.77 5.28
C LEU A 109 -3.21 -10.39 5.58
N ILE A 110 -3.86 -9.58 4.72
CA ILE A 110 -5.24 -9.16 4.92
C ILE A 110 -6.17 -10.29 4.52
N GLU A 111 -7.05 -10.69 5.43
CA GLU A 111 -8.06 -11.72 5.17
C GLU A 111 -9.25 -11.13 4.42
N HIS A 112 -9.58 -11.72 3.29
CA HIS A 112 -10.78 -11.40 2.52
C HIS A 112 -11.12 -12.58 1.59
N PRO A 113 -12.42 -12.94 1.42
CA PRO A 113 -12.81 -14.07 0.57
C PRO A 113 -12.46 -13.89 -0.90
N HIS A 114 -12.49 -12.65 -1.40
CA HIS A 114 -12.20 -12.33 -2.79
C HIS A 114 -11.14 -11.25 -2.89
N LYS A 115 -9.93 -11.63 -3.27
CA LYS A 115 -8.77 -10.74 -3.36
C LYS A 115 -8.25 -10.65 -4.78
N MET A 116 -8.00 -9.45 -5.25
CA MET A 116 -7.32 -9.25 -6.53
C MET A 116 -6.33 -8.09 -6.51
N ALA A 117 -5.42 -8.08 -7.46
CA ALA A 117 -4.46 -7.00 -7.64
C ALA A 117 -4.53 -6.42 -9.05
N ILE A 118 -4.50 -5.09 -9.17
CA ILE A 118 -4.32 -4.34 -10.42
C ILE A 118 -2.97 -3.65 -10.31
N LEU A 119 -1.98 -4.18 -11.05
CA LEU A 119 -0.59 -3.75 -10.95
C LEU A 119 -0.16 -3.02 -12.22
N GLY A 120 0.28 -1.79 -12.07
CA GLY A 120 0.87 -0.99 -13.15
C GLY A 120 2.38 -1.07 -13.17
N GLY A 121 2.96 -0.90 -14.36
CA GLY A 121 4.41 -0.94 -14.57
C GLY A 121 5.18 0.05 -13.69
N MET A 122 6.37 -0.37 -13.30
CA MET A 122 7.34 0.47 -12.58
C MET A 122 8.18 1.24 -13.58
N ARG A 123 8.42 2.52 -13.33
CA ARG A 123 9.24 3.39 -14.19
C ARG A 123 10.64 3.59 -13.60
N GLU A 124 11.52 4.18 -14.39
CA GLU A 124 12.86 4.61 -13.98
C GLU A 124 13.82 3.47 -13.58
N LEU A 125 13.55 2.24 -14.03
CA LEU A 125 14.38 1.07 -13.73
C LEU A 125 15.50 0.81 -14.74
N GLY A 126 15.50 1.52 -15.88
CA GLY A 126 16.51 1.33 -16.93
C GLY A 126 16.63 -0.15 -17.34
N ASN A 127 17.85 -0.65 -17.43
CA ASN A 127 18.14 -2.03 -17.84
C ASN A 127 17.65 -3.10 -16.86
N ALA A 128 17.37 -2.74 -15.60
CA ALA A 128 16.84 -3.66 -14.60
C ALA A 128 15.33 -3.92 -14.75
N SER A 129 14.63 -3.15 -15.62
CA SER A 129 13.18 -3.19 -15.71
C SER A 129 12.61 -4.60 -15.90
N ALA A 130 13.12 -5.35 -16.86
CA ALA A 130 12.61 -6.69 -17.14
C ALA A 130 12.77 -7.65 -15.94
N GLN A 131 13.94 -7.62 -15.29
CA GLN A 131 14.23 -8.46 -14.12
C GLN A 131 13.36 -8.08 -12.92
N GLU A 132 13.19 -6.81 -12.66
CA GLU A 132 12.39 -6.32 -11.52
C GLU A 132 10.90 -6.64 -11.70
N HIS A 133 10.36 -6.48 -12.93
CA HIS A 133 8.98 -6.89 -13.20
C HIS A 133 8.81 -8.41 -13.08
N GLN A 134 9.79 -9.22 -13.53
CA GLN A 134 9.77 -10.67 -13.32
C GLN A 134 9.73 -11.02 -11.83
N THR A 135 10.55 -10.36 -11.02
CA THR A 135 10.56 -10.57 -9.55
C THR A 135 9.19 -10.30 -8.92
N ILE A 136 8.50 -9.25 -9.35
CA ILE A 136 7.13 -8.97 -8.88
C ILE A 136 6.14 -10.04 -9.33
N ILE A 137 6.25 -10.52 -10.57
CA ILE A 137 5.40 -11.60 -11.08
C ILE A 137 5.63 -12.91 -10.33
N ASP A 138 6.87 -13.24 -10.03
CA ASP A 138 7.22 -14.45 -9.26
C ASP A 138 6.62 -14.37 -7.85
N LYS A 139 6.67 -13.19 -7.22
CA LYS A 139 6.03 -12.95 -5.93
C LYS A 139 4.50 -13.12 -6.01
N VAL A 140 3.85 -12.48 -6.97
CA VAL A 140 2.40 -12.60 -7.20
C VAL A 140 1.99 -14.06 -7.41
N ALA A 141 2.81 -14.85 -8.08
CA ALA A 141 2.56 -16.26 -8.34
C ALA A 141 2.48 -17.13 -7.08
N THR A 142 3.03 -16.67 -5.97
CA THR A 142 2.98 -17.37 -4.67
C THR A 142 1.81 -16.94 -3.80
N MET A 143 1.04 -15.92 -4.23
CA MET A 143 -0.06 -15.35 -3.47
C MET A 143 -1.40 -16.00 -3.83
N ALA A 144 -2.28 -16.14 -2.84
CA ALA A 144 -3.66 -16.58 -3.04
C ALA A 144 -4.52 -15.38 -3.47
N LEU A 145 -4.52 -15.07 -4.79
CA LEU A 145 -5.33 -14.03 -5.41
C LEU A 145 -6.27 -14.66 -6.43
N ASP A 146 -7.54 -14.26 -6.43
CA ASP A 146 -8.52 -14.73 -7.42
C ASP A 146 -8.20 -14.22 -8.81
N ASN A 147 -7.72 -12.98 -8.91
CA ASN A 147 -7.37 -12.35 -10.16
C ASN A 147 -6.16 -11.42 -10.01
N VAL A 148 -5.38 -11.33 -11.07
CA VAL A 148 -4.29 -10.35 -11.24
C VAL A 148 -4.42 -9.70 -12.60
N TRP A 149 -4.56 -8.37 -12.60
CA TRP A 149 -4.58 -7.55 -13.80
C TRP A 149 -3.29 -6.77 -13.90
N LEU A 150 -2.63 -6.85 -15.03
CA LEU A 150 -1.36 -6.20 -15.30
C LEU A 150 -1.55 -5.08 -16.31
N VAL A 151 -1.03 -3.89 -16.02
CA VAL A 151 -1.25 -2.68 -16.82
C VAL A 151 0.08 -2.06 -17.24
N GLY A 152 0.23 -1.77 -18.53
CA GLY A 152 1.40 -1.11 -19.10
C GLY A 152 2.36 -2.06 -19.82
N GLU A 153 3.12 -1.52 -20.77
CA GLU A 153 3.97 -2.29 -21.68
C GLU A 153 5.04 -3.15 -20.97
N GLU A 154 5.47 -2.74 -19.78
CA GLU A 154 6.43 -3.47 -18.97
C GLU A 154 5.93 -4.86 -18.58
N PHE A 155 4.61 -5.01 -18.46
CA PHE A 155 3.97 -6.29 -18.13
C PHE A 155 3.52 -7.11 -19.36
N ARG A 156 3.63 -6.60 -20.57
CA ARG A 156 3.24 -7.31 -21.79
C ARG A 156 3.83 -8.71 -21.92
N PRO A 157 5.09 -8.99 -21.52
CA PRO A 157 5.66 -10.34 -21.60
C PRO A 157 4.88 -11.40 -20.79
N PHE A 158 4.06 -10.97 -19.82
CA PHE A 158 3.30 -11.86 -18.92
C PHE A 158 1.82 -12.02 -19.33
N ALA A 159 1.41 -11.48 -20.47
CA ALA A 159 0.04 -11.52 -20.99
C ALA A 159 -0.51 -12.94 -21.22
N ALA A 160 0.36 -13.94 -21.40
CA ALA A 160 -0.06 -15.33 -21.54
C ALA A 160 -0.48 -15.97 -20.20
N ARG A 161 -0.04 -15.41 -19.06
CA ARG A 161 -0.27 -15.95 -17.72
C ARG A 161 -1.31 -15.16 -16.92
N TYR A 162 -1.37 -13.84 -17.13
CA TYR A 162 -2.23 -12.94 -16.40
C TYR A 162 -3.02 -12.06 -17.36
N ARG A 163 -4.15 -11.55 -16.90
CA ARG A 163 -4.92 -10.60 -17.70
C ARG A 163 -4.12 -9.30 -17.85
N TYR A 164 -3.83 -8.97 -19.09
CA TYR A 164 -3.01 -7.82 -19.46
C TYR A 164 -3.83 -6.73 -20.13
N PHE A 165 -3.52 -5.50 -19.79
CA PHE A 165 -4.09 -4.29 -20.37
C PHE A 165 -2.97 -3.34 -20.81
N PRO A 166 -3.02 -2.80 -22.03
CA PRO A 166 -1.98 -1.87 -22.51
C PRO A 166 -1.99 -0.53 -21.78
N SER A 167 -3.14 -0.11 -21.25
CA SER A 167 -3.32 1.18 -20.56
C SER A 167 -4.46 1.14 -19.55
N VAL A 168 -4.58 2.19 -18.73
CA VAL A 168 -5.66 2.35 -17.76
C VAL A 168 -7.03 2.46 -18.45
N GLU A 169 -7.11 3.09 -19.63
CA GLU A 169 -8.34 3.23 -20.40
C GLU A 169 -8.94 1.86 -20.78
N ALA A 170 -8.07 0.90 -21.10
CA ALA A 170 -8.50 -0.47 -21.39
C ALA A 170 -9.08 -1.15 -20.13
N VAL A 171 -8.52 -0.86 -18.95
CA VAL A 171 -9.08 -1.33 -17.66
C VAL A 171 -10.42 -0.68 -17.36
N GLU A 172 -10.53 0.64 -17.56
CA GLU A 172 -11.78 1.38 -17.36
C GLU A 172 -12.90 0.84 -18.25
N GLN A 173 -12.60 0.57 -19.54
CA GLN A 173 -13.58 -0.03 -20.43
C GLN A 173 -14.01 -1.42 -19.92
N GLN A 174 -13.05 -2.25 -19.51
CA GLN A 174 -13.33 -3.56 -18.95
C GLN A 174 -14.25 -3.49 -17.73
N LEU A 175 -13.99 -2.53 -16.82
CA LEU A 175 -14.79 -2.35 -15.61
C LEU A 175 -16.21 -1.85 -15.89
N ARG A 176 -16.40 -1.02 -16.93
CA ARG A 176 -17.75 -0.59 -17.39
C ARG A 176 -18.55 -1.76 -17.96
N GLU A 177 -17.91 -2.65 -18.74
CA GLU A 177 -18.55 -3.79 -19.36
C GLU A 177 -18.78 -4.96 -18.37
N HIS A 178 -17.87 -5.12 -17.43
CA HIS A 178 -17.86 -6.22 -16.46
C HIS A 178 -17.48 -5.68 -15.07
N PRO A 179 -18.42 -5.06 -14.34
CA PRO A 179 -18.16 -4.54 -13.00
C PRO A 179 -17.71 -5.62 -12.02
N LEU A 180 -16.85 -5.24 -11.10
CA LEU A 180 -16.40 -6.09 -10.00
C LEU A 180 -17.23 -5.80 -8.75
N HIS A 181 -17.50 -6.84 -7.96
CA HIS A 181 -18.28 -6.75 -6.73
C HIS A 181 -17.64 -7.60 -5.62
N ASP A 182 -17.81 -7.14 -4.38
CA ASP A 182 -17.41 -7.86 -3.17
C ASP A 182 -15.92 -8.25 -3.13
N CYS A 183 -15.06 -7.43 -3.74
CA CYS A 183 -13.62 -7.67 -3.81
C CYS A 183 -12.84 -6.72 -2.91
N LEU A 184 -11.76 -7.24 -2.33
CA LEU A 184 -10.64 -6.43 -1.82
C LEU A 184 -9.61 -6.28 -2.95
N ILE A 185 -9.37 -5.06 -3.41
CA ILE A 185 -8.58 -4.77 -4.60
C ILE A 185 -7.36 -3.92 -4.23
N LEU A 186 -6.15 -4.46 -4.45
CA LEU A 186 -4.93 -3.65 -4.42
C LEU A 186 -4.71 -2.99 -5.79
N ILE A 187 -4.64 -1.67 -5.83
CA ILE A 187 -4.32 -0.88 -7.03
C ILE A 187 -2.96 -0.23 -6.81
N LYS A 188 -1.93 -0.70 -7.52
CA LYS A 188 -0.57 -0.19 -7.37
C LYS A 188 0.17 -0.09 -8.68
N GLY A 189 0.83 1.06 -8.89
CA GLY A 189 1.64 1.32 -10.09
C GLY A 189 2.33 2.68 -10.03
N SER A 190 3.17 2.96 -11.00
CA SER A 190 3.74 4.29 -11.19
C SER A 190 2.65 5.31 -11.51
N ASN A 191 2.85 6.58 -11.11
CA ASN A 191 1.91 7.66 -11.38
C ASN A 191 1.54 7.77 -12.87
N SER A 192 2.52 7.59 -13.74
CA SER A 192 2.34 7.64 -15.19
C SER A 192 1.42 6.54 -15.77
N GLN A 193 1.06 5.54 -15.00
CA GLN A 193 0.05 4.53 -15.38
C GLN A 193 -1.38 5.00 -15.08
N HIS A 194 -1.55 6.11 -14.36
CA HIS A 194 -2.83 6.75 -14.03
C HIS A 194 -3.87 5.84 -13.34
N LEU A 195 -3.40 4.78 -12.65
CA LEU A 195 -4.29 3.81 -12.00
C LEU A 195 -5.13 4.43 -10.87
N TYR A 196 -4.77 5.61 -10.37
CA TYR A 196 -5.55 6.39 -9.40
C TYR A 196 -6.94 6.81 -9.92
N ARG A 197 -7.23 6.64 -11.22
CA ARG A 197 -8.54 6.90 -11.83
C ARG A 197 -9.52 5.73 -11.65
N LEU A 198 -9.03 4.53 -11.37
CA LEU A 198 -9.84 3.31 -11.32
C LEU A 198 -10.89 3.27 -10.20
N PRO A 199 -10.70 3.91 -9.04
CA PRO A 199 -11.74 3.96 -8.01
C PRO A 199 -13.10 4.46 -8.49
N ASP A 200 -13.14 5.34 -9.49
CA ASP A 200 -14.38 5.87 -10.06
C ASP A 200 -15.20 4.81 -10.86
N TYR A 201 -14.61 3.65 -11.12
CA TYR A 201 -15.19 2.53 -11.88
C TYR A 201 -15.38 1.25 -11.04
N LEU A 202 -15.04 1.29 -9.77
CA LEU A 202 -15.02 0.18 -8.83
C LEU A 202 -15.95 0.47 -7.65
#